data_9d8faed6e7b774c30503d4be656c63e9
#
_entry.id   9d8faed6e7b774c30503d4be656c63e9
#
_cell.length_a   1.000
_cell.length_b   1.000
_cell.length_c   1.000
_cell.angle_alpha   90.00
_cell.angle_beta   90.00
_cell.angle_gamma   90.00
#
_symmetry.space_group_name_H-M   'P 1'
#
loop_
_entity.id
_entity.type
_entity.pdbx_description
1 polymer ?
#
loop_
_entity_poly.entity_id
_entity_poly.type
_entity_poly.pdbx_seq_one_letter_code
_entity_poly.pdbx_strand_id
1 'polypeptide(L)'
;KDIVPQTHMSRDIFNLRANTSAGKVDLDFSVNYTREDVKNRPALGDSKSNIGKNLMTLATTYDQEWLQTYQTADGEYSNWNGMDPYNVNPYWDIYKNFNKSKKDLFRMNGKAVWNIDPHLKLQATLGAELNWFTFDDYKAPTTPGFEAGRLQNSAFRNRMYNFEALALYNNHWGDFDFNATLGGNVYKVNNQTTVTTAQDMKIRDVPSLTSFNEISVVPGSYRKQINSVYGAVNVGWKRMLYLDATLRGDQSSTLPTGNNMYVYPSFSGSFVFSELTKLGDLLPYGKVRM
;
A
#
# COMPACT_ATOMS: atom_id res chain seq x y z
N LYS A 1 -18.36 16.48 -8.27
CA LYS A 1 -17.63 17.50 -9.09
C LYS A 1 -16.49 17.99 -8.23
N ASP A 2 -15.29 17.92 -8.76
CA ASP A 2 -14.11 18.46 -8.09
C ASP A 2 -14.03 19.99 -8.25
N ILE A 3 -13.29 20.65 -7.37
CA ILE A 3 -13.09 22.11 -7.39
C ILE A 3 -12.32 22.53 -8.65
N VAL A 4 -11.37 21.68 -9.11
CA VAL A 4 -10.57 21.95 -10.31
C VAL A 4 -11.27 21.36 -11.54
N PRO A 5 -11.50 22.14 -12.60
CA PRO A 5 -12.08 21.65 -13.84
C PRO A 5 -11.29 20.47 -14.45
N GLN A 6 -11.96 19.64 -15.26
CA GLN A 6 -11.38 18.46 -15.93
C GLN A 6 -10.84 17.37 -15.00
N THR A 7 -10.99 17.48 -13.68
CA THR A 7 -10.68 16.41 -12.74
C THR A 7 -11.85 15.43 -12.64
N HIS A 8 -11.53 14.15 -12.54
CA HIS A 8 -12.54 13.10 -12.38
C HIS A 8 -11.96 11.91 -11.64
N MET A 9 -12.75 11.34 -10.73
CA MET A 9 -12.44 10.07 -10.07
C MET A 9 -13.69 9.21 -10.03
N SER A 10 -13.56 7.96 -10.47
CA SER A 10 -14.52 6.90 -10.20
C SER A 10 -13.85 5.78 -9.43
N ARG A 11 -14.58 5.19 -8.49
CA ARG A 11 -14.11 4.02 -7.74
C ARG A 11 -15.26 3.07 -7.51
N ASP A 12 -15.07 1.83 -7.96
CA ASP A 12 -16.00 0.73 -7.74
C ASP A 12 -15.34 -0.25 -6.78
N ILE A 13 -16.09 -0.70 -5.77
CA ILE A 13 -15.62 -1.64 -4.77
C ILE A 13 -16.61 -2.80 -4.69
N PHE A 14 -16.10 -4.00 -4.92
CA PHE A 14 -16.83 -5.23 -4.74
C PHE A 14 -16.22 -6.04 -3.58
N ASN A 15 -17.09 -6.46 -2.64
CA ASN A 15 -16.70 -7.25 -1.48
C ASN A 15 -17.54 -8.55 -1.46
N LEU A 16 -16.84 -9.66 -1.34
CA LEU A 16 -17.45 -10.97 -1.10
C LEU A 16 -16.82 -11.59 0.14
N ARG A 17 -17.64 -12.09 1.05
CA ARG A 17 -17.18 -12.93 2.15
C ARG A 17 -18.08 -14.14 2.28
N ALA A 18 -17.48 -15.29 2.47
CA ALA A 18 -18.15 -16.56 2.75
C ALA A 18 -17.46 -17.24 3.93
N ASN A 19 -18.27 -17.74 4.84
CA ASN A 19 -17.81 -18.59 5.93
C ASN A 19 -18.71 -19.82 6.06
N THR A 20 -18.12 -20.93 6.44
CA THR A 20 -18.86 -22.17 6.66
C THR A 20 -18.09 -23.07 7.62
N SER A 21 -18.85 -23.94 8.30
CA SER A 21 -18.29 -24.99 9.14
C SER A 21 -18.77 -26.34 8.63
N ALA A 22 -17.86 -27.26 8.39
CA ALA A 22 -18.12 -28.63 7.96
C ALA A 22 -17.48 -29.62 8.92
N GLY A 23 -18.24 -30.15 9.86
CA GLY A 23 -17.74 -31.03 10.92
C GLY A 23 -16.72 -30.30 11.80
N LYS A 24 -15.45 -30.74 11.75
CA LYS A 24 -14.35 -30.16 12.53
C LYS A 24 -13.61 -29.05 11.80
N VAL A 25 -14.03 -28.66 10.59
CA VAL A 25 -13.30 -27.70 9.77
C VAL A 25 -14.14 -26.44 9.61
N ASP A 26 -13.55 -25.29 9.96
CA ASP A 26 -14.10 -23.95 9.73
C ASP A 26 -13.35 -23.31 8.58
N LEU A 27 -14.10 -22.77 7.61
CA LEU A 27 -13.57 -22.10 6.45
C LEU A 27 -14.06 -20.64 6.43
N ASP A 28 -13.17 -19.71 6.20
CA ASP A 28 -13.48 -18.29 5.94
C ASP A 28 -12.76 -17.87 4.66
N PHE A 29 -13.48 -17.24 3.76
CA PHE A 29 -12.95 -16.74 2.50
C PHE A 29 -13.45 -15.33 2.26
N SER A 30 -12.59 -14.44 1.82
CA SER A 30 -12.96 -13.09 1.44
C SER A 30 -12.21 -12.61 0.20
N VAL A 31 -12.92 -11.87 -0.65
CA VAL A 31 -12.36 -11.16 -1.81
C VAL A 31 -12.83 -9.72 -1.74
N ASN A 32 -11.89 -8.81 -1.90
CA ASN A 32 -12.14 -7.40 -2.14
C ASN A 32 -11.55 -7.06 -3.51
N TYR A 33 -12.37 -6.56 -4.41
CA TYR A 33 -11.92 -5.99 -5.67
C TYR A 33 -12.21 -4.50 -5.68
N THR A 34 -11.21 -3.70 -6.01
CA THR A 34 -11.32 -2.25 -6.16
C THR A 34 -10.82 -1.87 -7.54
N ARG A 35 -11.69 -1.20 -8.31
CA ARG A 35 -11.33 -0.52 -9.55
C ARG A 35 -11.37 0.97 -9.32
N GLU A 36 -10.33 1.68 -9.75
CA GLU A 36 -10.23 3.13 -9.65
C GLU A 36 -9.73 3.71 -10.99
N ASP A 37 -10.45 4.68 -11.52
CA ASP A 37 -10.07 5.50 -12.66
C ASP A 37 -9.99 6.96 -12.19
N VAL A 38 -8.85 7.63 -12.42
CA VAL A 38 -8.65 9.03 -12.07
C VAL A 38 -8.06 9.78 -13.26
N LYS A 39 -8.65 10.93 -13.56
CA LYS A 39 -8.12 11.90 -14.52
C LYS A 39 -7.77 13.19 -13.81
N ASN A 40 -6.61 13.76 -14.14
CA ASN A 40 -6.10 15.01 -13.61
C ASN A 40 -6.07 15.04 -12.08
N ARG A 41 -5.48 13.98 -11.47
CA ARG A 41 -5.21 13.97 -10.03
C ARG A 41 -4.39 15.21 -9.69
N PRO A 42 -4.82 16.04 -8.71
CA PRO A 42 -4.07 17.22 -8.31
C PRO A 42 -2.67 16.85 -7.84
N ALA A 43 -1.68 17.57 -8.35
CA ALA A 43 -0.32 17.47 -7.84
C ALA A 43 -0.22 18.13 -6.46
N LEU A 44 0.63 17.60 -5.59
CA LEU A 44 0.79 18.04 -4.21
C LEU A 44 2.20 18.58 -3.94
N GLY A 45 2.35 19.27 -2.83
CA GLY A 45 3.64 19.79 -2.38
C GLY A 45 4.26 20.76 -3.36
N ASP A 46 5.56 20.62 -3.61
CA ASP A 46 6.34 21.52 -4.48
C ASP A 46 6.32 21.12 -5.96
N SER A 47 5.36 20.33 -6.38
CA SER A 47 5.20 19.99 -7.80
C SER A 47 4.93 21.24 -8.64
N LYS A 48 5.58 21.32 -9.81
CA LYS A 48 5.38 22.37 -10.81
C LYS A 48 3.94 22.45 -11.33
N SER A 49 3.24 21.34 -11.33
CA SER A 49 1.82 21.20 -11.73
C SER A 49 0.85 21.32 -10.54
N ASN A 50 1.30 21.77 -9.36
CA ASN A 50 0.42 22.02 -8.24
C ASN A 50 -0.32 23.35 -8.43
N ILE A 51 -1.56 23.26 -8.91
CA ILE A 51 -2.41 24.41 -9.21
C ILE A 51 -2.60 25.30 -7.98
N GLY A 52 -2.83 24.72 -6.81
CA GLY A 52 -3.00 25.47 -5.55
C GLY A 52 -1.75 26.27 -5.20
N LYS A 53 -0.56 25.65 -5.27
CA LYS A 53 0.72 26.34 -5.06
C LYS A 53 0.89 27.46 -6.09
N ASN A 54 0.69 27.17 -7.38
CA ASN A 54 0.89 28.14 -8.45
C ASN A 54 -0.03 29.35 -8.27
N LEU A 55 -1.27 29.16 -7.87
CA LEU A 55 -2.21 30.26 -7.56
C LEU A 55 -1.77 31.07 -6.31
N MET A 56 -1.30 30.40 -5.28
CA MET A 56 -0.89 31.08 -4.03
C MET A 56 0.42 31.89 -4.19
N THR A 57 1.26 31.53 -5.15
CA THR A 57 2.55 32.22 -5.41
C THR A 57 2.42 33.33 -6.44
N LEU A 58 1.23 33.52 -7.07
CA LEU A 58 0.98 34.62 -7.95
C LEU A 58 0.96 35.94 -7.17
N ALA A 59 1.51 36.98 -7.79
CA ALA A 59 1.35 38.36 -7.27
C ALA A 59 -0.13 38.74 -7.31
N THR A 60 -0.60 39.44 -6.28
CA THR A 60 -2.00 39.91 -6.17
C THR A 60 -2.42 40.91 -7.29
N THR A 61 -1.44 41.38 -8.06
CA THR A 61 -1.66 42.26 -9.23
C THR A 61 -2.06 41.52 -10.50
N TYR A 62 -1.96 40.17 -10.51
CA TYR A 62 -2.40 39.36 -11.65
C TYR A 62 -3.92 39.20 -11.63
N ASP A 63 -4.56 39.61 -12.72
CA ASP A 63 -5.97 39.36 -12.94
C ASP A 63 -6.19 37.92 -13.41
N GLN A 64 -7.24 37.29 -12.90
CA GLN A 64 -7.63 35.95 -13.31
C GLN A 64 -7.98 35.87 -14.80
N GLU A 65 -8.52 36.93 -15.38
CA GLU A 65 -8.81 36.99 -16.81
C GLU A 65 -7.54 36.86 -17.67
N TRP A 66 -6.42 37.42 -17.23
CA TRP A 66 -5.14 37.25 -17.92
C TRP A 66 -4.67 35.78 -17.94
N LEU A 67 -4.92 35.04 -16.88
CA LEU A 67 -4.59 33.64 -16.82
C LEU A 67 -5.41 32.78 -17.78
N GLN A 68 -6.64 33.20 -18.13
CA GLN A 68 -7.48 32.53 -19.12
C GLN A 68 -6.89 32.60 -20.53
N THR A 69 -6.06 33.61 -20.83
CA THR A 69 -5.27 33.70 -22.07
C THR A 69 -4.01 32.83 -21.93
N TYR A 70 -4.20 31.54 -21.71
CA TYR A 70 -3.12 30.58 -21.44
C TYR A 70 -2.39 30.12 -22.71
N GLN A 71 -2.92 30.37 -23.90
CA GLN A 71 -2.32 29.99 -25.18
C GLN A 71 -2.34 31.14 -26.18
N THR A 72 -1.38 31.13 -27.10
CA THR A 72 -1.32 32.04 -28.26
C THR A 72 -2.28 31.57 -29.34
N ALA A 73 -2.44 32.38 -30.40
CA ALA A 73 -3.24 32.03 -31.59
C ALA A 73 -2.75 30.77 -32.29
N ASP A 74 -1.44 30.48 -32.22
CA ASP A 74 -0.80 29.25 -32.77
C ASP A 74 -0.89 28.07 -31.86
N GLY A 75 -1.59 28.21 -30.71
CA GLY A 75 -1.80 27.14 -29.74
C GLY A 75 -0.61 26.84 -28.82
N GLU A 76 0.36 27.76 -28.75
CA GLU A 76 1.52 27.66 -27.86
C GLU A 76 1.23 28.22 -26.48
N TYR A 77 2.07 27.89 -25.50
CA TYR A 77 2.00 28.49 -24.18
C TYR A 77 2.14 30.03 -24.24
N SER A 78 1.21 30.72 -23.62
CA SER A 78 1.30 32.18 -23.51
C SER A 78 2.36 32.55 -22.48
N ASN A 79 3.45 33.16 -22.93
CA ASN A 79 4.59 33.53 -22.08
C ASN A 79 4.27 34.81 -21.27
N TRP A 80 3.53 34.63 -20.18
CA TRP A 80 3.12 35.72 -19.28
C TRP A 80 4.10 35.97 -18.13
N ASN A 81 4.99 34.99 -17.85
CA ASN A 81 5.87 34.97 -16.67
C ASN A 81 7.34 34.60 -16.98
N GLY A 82 7.81 34.83 -18.19
CA GLY A 82 9.18 34.51 -18.61
C GLY A 82 9.47 33.02 -18.74
N MET A 83 8.46 32.18 -19.00
CA MET A 83 8.56 30.71 -19.10
C MET A 83 9.00 30.03 -17.76
N ASP A 84 8.62 30.63 -16.62
CA ASP A 84 8.94 30.08 -15.31
C ASP A 84 8.29 28.69 -15.13
N PRO A 85 9.09 27.63 -15.01
CA PRO A 85 8.56 26.27 -14.83
C PRO A 85 7.95 26.03 -13.45
N TYR A 86 8.17 26.89 -12.48
CA TYR A 86 7.63 26.77 -11.12
C TYR A 86 6.27 27.44 -10.96
N ASN A 87 5.90 28.33 -11.88
CA ASN A 87 4.63 29.05 -11.90
C ASN A 87 3.95 28.88 -13.26
N VAL A 88 3.74 27.64 -13.69
CA VAL A 88 2.99 27.34 -14.91
C VAL A 88 1.57 27.85 -14.77
N ASN A 89 1.03 28.45 -15.83
CA ASN A 89 -0.35 28.94 -15.88
C ASN A 89 -1.31 27.78 -15.53
N PRO A 90 -2.15 27.91 -14.48
CA PRO A 90 -3.08 26.86 -14.08
C PRO A 90 -4.04 26.40 -15.17
N TYR A 91 -4.51 27.32 -16.02
CA TYR A 91 -5.39 26.97 -17.13
C TYR A 91 -4.70 26.14 -18.20
N TRP A 92 -3.40 26.40 -18.46
CA TRP A 92 -2.61 25.53 -19.33
C TRP A 92 -2.50 24.12 -18.78
N ASP A 93 -2.16 23.98 -17.49
CA ASP A 93 -2.08 22.67 -16.84
C ASP A 93 -3.42 21.91 -16.85
N ILE A 94 -4.54 22.61 -16.73
CA ILE A 94 -5.88 22.02 -16.73
C ILE A 94 -6.30 21.54 -18.13
N TYR A 95 -6.02 22.35 -19.17
CA TYR A 95 -6.62 22.15 -20.49
C TYR A 95 -5.66 21.55 -21.53
N LYS A 96 -4.35 21.71 -21.38
CA LYS A 96 -3.35 21.20 -22.31
C LYS A 96 -2.58 19.98 -21.75
N ASN A 97 -2.28 19.98 -20.47
CA ASN A 97 -1.65 18.86 -19.80
C ASN A 97 -2.70 17.91 -19.21
N PHE A 98 -2.33 16.66 -19.00
CA PHE A 98 -3.17 15.76 -18.24
C PHE A 98 -2.35 14.67 -17.55
N ASN A 99 -2.89 14.12 -16.48
CA ASN A 99 -2.50 12.81 -15.98
C ASN A 99 -3.73 11.90 -15.88
N LYS A 100 -3.52 10.60 -16.07
CA LYS A 100 -4.54 9.58 -15.93
C LYS A 100 -3.96 8.41 -15.16
N SER A 101 -4.73 7.85 -14.25
CA SER A 101 -4.36 6.60 -13.60
C SER A 101 -5.51 5.62 -13.57
N LYS A 102 -5.17 4.34 -13.74
CA LYS A 102 -6.10 3.22 -13.56
C LYS A 102 -5.51 2.26 -12.57
N LYS A 103 -6.34 1.75 -11.68
CA LYS A 103 -5.95 0.78 -10.67
C LYS A 103 -6.98 -0.33 -10.61
N ASP A 104 -6.51 -1.56 -10.71
CA ASP A 104 -7.26 -2.77 -10.41
C ASP A 104 -6.56 -3.48 -9.26
N LEU A 105 -7.23 -3.60 -8.12
CA LEU A 105 -6.68 -4.17 -6.90
C LEU A 105 -7.57 -5.31 -6.42
N PHE A 106 -7.01 -6.52 -6.39
CA PHE A 106 -7.61 -7.70 -5.78
C PHE A 106 -6.91 -7.99 -4.45
N ARG A 107 -7.70 -8.12 -3.39
CA ARG A 107 -7.27 -8.67 -2.10
C ARG A 107 -8.09 -9.90 -1.79
N MET A 108 -7.41 -10.99 -1.56
CA MET A 108 -8.03 -12.28 -1.27
C MET A 108 -7.45 -12.83 0.02
N ASN A 109 -8.32 -13.35 0.89
CA ASN A 109 -7.92 -14.06 2.09
C ASN A 109 -8.72 -15.34 2.18
N GLY A 110 -8.03 -16.43 2.48
CA GLY A 110 -8.61 -17.71 2.80
C GLY A 110 -8.04 -18.20 4.13
N LYS A 111 -8.90 -18.67 5.01
CA LYS A 111 -8.54 -19.26 6.30
C LYS A 111 -9.26 -20.59 6.48
N ALA A 112 -8.51 -21.61 6.82
CA ALA A 112 -9.05 -22.90 7.22
C ALA A 112 -8.58 -23.21 8.64
N VAL A 113 -9.48 -23.62 9.51
CA VAL A 113 -9.19 -24.07 10.87
C VAL A 113 -9.72 -25.48 11.01
N TRP A 114 -8.85 -26.42 11.32
CA TRP A 114 -9.22 -27.81 11.64
C TRP A 114 -9.13 -28.00 13.17
N ASN A 115 -10.29 -28.14 13.79
CA ASN A 115 -10.46 -28.44 15.21
C ASN A 115 -10.28 -29.96 15.41
N ILE A 116 -9.03 -30.43 15.64
CA ILE A 116 -8.70 -31.85 15.77
C ILE A 116 -9.40 -32.41 17.00
N ASP A 117 -9.20 -31.72 18.13
CA ASP A 117 -9.81 -32.03 19.43
C ASP A 117 -10.03 -30.69 20.19
N PRO A 118 -10.60 -30.72 21.44
CA PRO A 118 -10.80 -29.48 22.22
C PRO A 118 -9.53 -28.68 22.52
N HIS A 119 -8.36 -29.32 22.47
CA HIS A 119 -7.09 -28.73 22.86
C HIS A 119 -6.21 -28.36 21.68
N LEU A 120 -6.33 -29.04 20.52
CA LEU A 120 -5.46 -28.87 19.37
C LEU A 120 -6.23 -28.40 18.14
N LYS A 121 -5.77 -27.27 17.56
CA LYS A 121 -6.25 -26.74 16.29
C LYS A 121 -5.09 -26.56 15.33
N LEU A 122 -5.31 -26.90 14.06
CA LEU A 122 -4.44 -26.51 12.96
C LEU A 122 -5.12 -25.41 12.15
N GLN A 123 -4.37 -24.37 11.83
CA GLN A 123 -4.85 -23.26 11.03
C GLN A 123 -3.95 -23.05 9.83
N ALA A 124 -4.53 -22.86 8.66
CA ALA A 124 -3.85 -22.38 7.47
C ALA A 124 -4.50 -21.09 6.99
N THR A 125 -3.69 -20.09 6.65
CA THR A 125 -4.14 -18.81 6.12
C THR A 125 -3.40 -18.50 4.84
N LEU A 126 -4.11 -18.12 3.78
CA LEU A 126 -3.57 -17.65 2.52
C LEU A 126 -4.07 -16.24 2.28
N GLY A 127 -3.15 -15.28 2.14
CA GLY A 127 -3.42 -13.92 1.72
C GLY A 127 -2.80 -13.67 0.34
N ALA A 128 -3.50 -12.97 -0.53
CA ALA A 128 -2.97 -12.50 -1.79
C ALA A 128 -3.43 -11.07 -2.08
N GLU A 129 -2.49 -10.23 -2.53
CA GLU A 129 -2.78 -8.91 -3.08
C GLU A 129 -2.20 -8.81 -4.49
N LEU A 130 -3.07 -8.55 -5.46
CA LEU A 130 -2.73 -8.37 -6.87
C LEU A 130 -3.14 -6.95 -7.26
N ASN A 131 -2.16 -6.12 -7.62
CA ASN A 131 -2.37 -4.71 -7.96
C ASN A 131 -1.77 -4.44 -9.34
N TRP A 132 -2.63 -4.01 -10.25
CA TRP A 132 -2.27 -3.45 -11.55
C TRP A 132 -2.56 -1.96 -11.51
N PHE A 133 -1.54 -1.17 -11.73
CA PHE A 133 -1.64 0.28 -11.71
C PHE A 133 -0.96 0.83 -12.94
N THR A 134 -1.66 1.69 -13.69
CA THR A 134 -1.09 2.47 -14.79
C THR A 134 -1.20 3.95 -14.48
N PHE A 135 -0.19 4.69 -14.91
CA PHE A 135 -0.16 6.14 -14.77
C PHE A 135 0.41 6.75 -16.05
N ASP A 136 -0.38 7.60 -16.70
CA ASP A 136 0.00 8.38 -17.86
C ASP A 136 0.12 9.83 -17.45
N ASP A 137 1.23 10.48 -17.81
CA ASP A 137 1.48 11.91 -17.59
C ASP A 137 1.90 12.54 -18.92
N TYR A 138 1.09 13.46 -19.40
CA TYR A 138 1.32 14.19 -20.64
C TYR A 138 1.57 15.67 -20.35
N LYS A 139 2.62 16.19 -20.95
CA LYS A 139 2.95 17.62 -21.01
C LYS A 139 2.97 18.04 -22.45
N ALA A 140 2.10 18.98 -22.80
CA ALA A 140 2.03 19.54 -24.15
C ALA A 140 3.33 20.27 -24.51
N PRO A 141 3.69 20.32 -25.80
CA PRO A 141 4.79 21.16 -26.27
C PRO A 141 4.63 22.62 -25.80
N THR A 142 5.73 23.32 -25.63
CA THR A 142 5.83 24.66 -25.07
C THR A 142 5.43 24.85 -23.62
N THR A 143 5.05 23.75 -22.91
CA THR A 143 4.92 23.79 -21.44
C THR A 143 6.26 24.17 -20.81
N PRO A 144 6.34 25.19 -19.93
CA PRO A 144 7.58 25.54 -19.25
C PRO A 144 8.25 24.38 -18.56
N GLY A 145 9.52 24.10 -18.97
CA GLY A 145 10.30 22.92 -18.52
C GLY A 145 9.99 21.62 -19.26
N PHE A 146 9.12 21.67 -20.29
CA PHE A 146 8.79 20.57 -21.21
C PHE A 146 8.54 21.11 -22.63
N GLU A 147 9.42 21.96 -23.11
CA GLU A 147 9.24 22.74 -24.32
C GLU A 147 8.99 21.89 -25.58
N ALA A 148 9.65 20.72 -25.63
CA ALA A 148 9.48 19.75 -26.71
C ALA A 148 8.29 18.77 -26.49
N GLY A 149 7.54 18.93 -25.39
CA GLY A 149 6.50 18.01 -25.00
C GLY A 149 7.03 16.69 -24.40
N ARG A 150 6.21 16.02 -23.58
CA ARG A 150 6.54 14.72 -22.97
C ARG A 150 5.29 13.87 -22.77
N LEU A 151 5.39 12.59 -23.05
CA LEU A 151 4.43 11.59 -22.61
C LEU A 151 5.16 10.51 -21.81
N GLN A 152 4.72 10.28 -20.59
CA GLN A 152 5.24 9.19 -19.75
C GLN A 152 4.11 8.22 -19.45
N ASN A 153 4.30 6.96 -19.84
CA ASN A 153 3.43 5.85 -19.48
C ASN A 153 4.15 4.96 -18.46
N SER A 154 3.55 4.78 -17.30
CA SER A 154 4.08 3.94 -16.24
C SER A 154 3.11 2.79 -15.96
N ALA A 155 3.62 1.57 -15.96
CA ALA A 155 2.86 0.38 -15.62
C ALA A 155 3.51 -0.35 -14.44
N PHE A 156 2.70 -0.61 -13.40
CA PHE A 156 3.12 -1.28 -12.19
C PHE A 156 2.29 -2.55 -12.01
N ARG A 157 2.95 -3.65 -11.74
CA ARG A 157 2.33 -4.94 -11.41
C ARG A 157 2.90 -5.42 -10.10
N ASN A 158 2.14 -5.27 -9.02
CA ASN A 158 2.57 -5.71 -7.69
C ASN A 158 1.78 -6.96 -7.31
N ARG A 159 2.49 -8.01 -6.92
CA ARG A 159 1.93 -9.27 -6.46
C ARG A 159 2.54 -9.61 -5.11
N MET A 160 1.70 -9.79 -4.14
CA MET A 160 2.06 -10.16 -2.78
C MET A 160 1.29 -11.42 -2.39
N TYR A 161 1.99 -12.37 -1.81
CA TYR A 161 1.41 -13.60 -1.29
C TYR A 161 1.92 -13.82 0.12
N ASN A 162 1.03 -14.23 0.99
CA ASN A 162 1.35 -14.60 2.36
C ASN A 162 0.65 -15.93 2.67
N PHE A 163 1.44 -16.95 2.99
CA PHE A 163 0.94 -18.24 3.46
C PHE A 163 1.44 -18.46 4.88
N GLU A 164 0.54 -18.82 5.78
CA GLU A 164 0.83 -19.11 7.16
C GLU A 164 0.16 -20.43 7.57
N ALA A 165 0.89 -21.25 8.30
CA ALA A 165 0.37 -22.44 8.94
C ALA A 165 0.69 -22.42 10.44
N LEU A 166 -0.30 -22.72 11.28
CA LEU A 166 -0.22 -22.69 12.73
C LEU A 166 -0.72 -24.01 13.33
N ALA A 167 -0.02 -24.49 14.34
CA ALA A 167 -0.54 -25.44 15.30
C ALA A 167 -0.78 -24.68 16.62
N LEU A 168 -2.01 -24.73 17.12
CA LEU A 168 -2.47 -24.05 18.32
C LEU A 168 -2.90 -25.10 19.34
N TYR A 169 -2.20 -25.13 20.46
CA TYR A 169 -2.52 -26.03 21.57
C TYR A 169 -2.90 -25.21 22.80
N ASN A 170 -3.99 -25.58 23.45
CA ASN A 170 -4.42 -25.01 24.72
C ASN A 170 -4.90 -26.11 25.65
N ASN A 171 -4.52 -26.03 26.91
CA ASN A 171 -4.99 -26.95 27.91
C ASN A 171 -4.97 -26.31 29.32
N HIS A 172 -5.75 -26.90 30.22
CA HIS A 172 -5.84 -26.51 31.62
C HIS A 172 -5.58 -27.75 32.50
N TRP A 173 -4.56 -27.67 33.34
CA TRP A 173 -4.20 -28.75 34.28
C TRP A 173 -4.18 -28.23 35.73
N GLY A 174 -5.24 -28.49 36.47
CA GLY A 174 -5.36 -28.01 37.86
C GLY A 174 -5.31 -26.48 37.93
N ASP A 175 -4.23 -25.93 38.48
CA ASP A 175 -4.05 -24.48 38.62
C ASP A 175 -3.30 -23.85 37.41
N PHE A 176 -2.92 -24.63 36.40
CA PHE A 176 -2.11 -24.19 35.28
C PHE A 176 -2.92 -24.07 33.99
N ASP A 177 -2.83 -22.90 33.36
CA ASP A 177 -3.25 -22.65 31.98
C ASP A 177 -2.03 -22.70 31.06
N PHE A 178 -2.09 -23.53 30.02
CA PHE A 178 -1.01 -23.70 29.05
C PHE A 178 -1.49 -23.40 27.63
N ASN A 179 -0.82 -22.49 26.96
CA ASN A 179 -1.06 -22.20 25.56
C ASN A 179 0.26 -22.30 24.80
N ALA A 180 0.26 -23.01 23.69
CA ALA A 180 1.42 -23.11 22.81
C ALA A 180 1.01 -22.87 21.36
N THR A 181 1.83 -22.16 20.64
CA THR A 181 1.69 -21.92 19.20
C THR A 181 3.00 -22.31 18.50
N LEU A 182 2.89 -23.11 17.45
CA LEU A 182 3.99 -23.35 16.52
C LEU A 182 3.52 -22.92 15.14
N GLY A 183 4.32 -22.14 14.44
CA GLY A 183 3.93 -21.60 13.16
C GLY A 183 5.05 -21.47 12.15
N GLY A 184 4.65 -21.39 10.89
CA GLY A 184 5.52 -21.04 9.79
C GLY A 184 4.81 -20.12 8.81
N ASN A 185 5.56 -19.22 8.20
CA ASN A 185 5.05 -18.25 7.27
C ASN A 185 5.97 -18.13 6.04
N VAL A 186 5.38 -17.99 4.88
CA VAL A 186 6.09 -17.67 3.63
C VAL A 186 5.45 -16.40 3.05
N TYR A 187 6.23 -15.34 3.01
CA TYR A 187 5.83 -14.07 2.44
C TYR A 187 6.61 -13.79 1.15
N LYS A 188 5.91 -13.52 0.05
CA LYS A 188 6.50 -13.22 -1.26
C LYS A 188 5.97 -11.92 -1.83
N VAL A 189 6.89 -11.09 -2.35
CA VAL A 189 6.60 -9.89 -3.12
C VAL A 189 7.27 -10.00 -4.48
N ASN A 190 6.53 -9.65 -5.52
CA ASN A 190 7.02 -9.53 -6.87
C ASN A 190 6.44 -8.27 -7.50
N ASN A 191 7.27 -7.26 -7.63
CA ASN A 191 6.94 -5.99 -8.24
C ASN A 191 7.62 -5.89 -9.60
N GLN A 192 6.86 -5.53 -10.61
CA GLN A 192 7.33 -5.23 -11.95
C GLN A 192 6.90 -3.81 -12.32
N THR A 193 7.81 -3.05 -12.85
CA THR A 193 7.58 -1.68 -13.30
C THR A 193 8.09 -1.53 -14.72
N THR A 194 7.34 -0.83 -15.55
CA THR A 194 7.82 -0.38 -16.85
C THR A 194 7.47 1.09 -16.97
N VAL A 195 8.48 1.93 -17.18
CA VAL A 195 8.32 3.36 -17.43
C VAL A 195 8.75 3.61 -18.86
N THR A 196 7.81 4.06 -19.69
CA THR A 196 8.06 4.49 -21.07
C THR A 196 7.95 6.01 -21.10
N THR A 197 9.04 6.68 -21.47
CA THR A 197 9.08 8.14 -21.64
C THR A 197 9.30 8.46 -23.11
N ALA A 198 8.41 9.27 -23.67
CA ALA A 198 8.48 9.78 -25.03
C ALA A 198 8.67 11.30 -24.98
N GLN A 199 9.63 11.82 -25.75
CA GLN A 199 10.02 13.23 -25.82
C GLN A 199 10.17 13.66 -27.27
N ASP A 200 10.23 14.97 -27.50
CA ASP A 200 10.33 15.57 -28.82
C ASP A 200 9.12 15.23 -29.70
N MET A 201 8.00 15.88 -29.39
CA MET A 201 6.72 15.68 -30.07
C MET A 201 6.74 16.23 -31.51
N LYS A 202 6.59 15.34 -32.49
CA LYS A 202 6.54 15.70 -33.94
C LYS A 202 5.12 15.93 -34.44
N ILE A 203 4.10 15.33 -33.81
CA ILE A 203 2.69 15.54 -34.19
C ILE A 203 1.98 16.17 -33.02
N ARG A 204 1.71 17.48 -33.12
CA ARG A 204 1.15 18.30 -32.05
C ARG A 204 -0.28 17.86 -31.68
N ASP A 205 -0.62 17.94 -30.40
CA ASP A 205 -1.95 17.66 -29.83
C ASP A 205 -2.42 16.19 -30.02
N VAL A 206 -1.52 15.27 -30.39
CA VAL A 206 -1.77 13.84 -30.46
C VAL A 206 -0.92 13.12 -29.40
N PRO A 207 -1.39 12.93 -28.16
CA PRO A 207 -0.62 12.31 -27.07
C PRO A 207 -0.54 10.79 -27.23
N SER A 208 0.16 10.35 -28.27
CA SER A 208 0.45 8.95 -28.56
C SER A 208 1.97 8.75 -28.65
N LEU A 209 2.49 7.59 -28.22
CA LEU A 209 3.93 7.28 -28.33
C LEU A 209 4.45 7.48 -29.77
N THR A 210 3.65 7.15 -30.79
CA THR A 210 4.01 7.31 -32.19
C THR A 210 4.18 8.76 -32.63
N SER A 211 3.70 9.72 -31.84
CA SER A 211 3.79 11.16 -32.13
C SER A 211 5.07 11.82 -31.59
N PHE A 212 6.01 11.02 -31.09
CA PHE A 212 7.29 11.48 -30.57
C PHE A 212 8.45 10.89 -31.35
N ASN A 213 9.57 11.64 -31.41
CA ASN A 213 10.79 11.20 -32.04
C ASN A 213 11.63 10.32 -31.13
N GLU A 214 11.65 10.59 -29.84
CA GLU A 214 12.47 9.89 -28.86
C GLU A 214 11.60 9.09 -27.91
N ILE A 215 11.90 7.77 -27.77
CA ILE A 215 11.19 6.90 -26.84
C ILE A 215 12.25 6.12 -26.05
N SER A 216 12.15 6.20 -24.73
CA SER A 216 12.95 5.45 -23.78
C SER A 216 12.06 4.52 -22.96
N VAL A 217 12.51 3.28 -22.73
CA VAL A 217 11.79 2.29 -21.92
C VAL A 217 12.71 1.78 -20.82
N VAL A 218 12.30 1.98 -19.57
CA VAL A 218 13.04 1.54 -18.39
C VAL A 218 12.23 0.47 -17.66
N PRO A 219 12.62 -0.80 -17.77
CA PRO A 219 12.02 -1.87 -16.98
C PRO A 219 12.63 -1.90 -15.57
N GLY A 220 11.82 -2.23 -14.57
CA GLY A 220 12.25 -2.47 -13.21
C GLY A 220 11.62 -3.74 -12.66
N SER A 221 12.34 -4.46 -11.80
CA SER A 221 11.79 -5.59 -11.07
C SER A 221 12.35 -5.65 -9.66
N TYR A 222 11.48 -6.01 -8.72
CA TYR A 222 11.87 -6.24 -7.34
C TYR A 222 11.19 -7.53 -6.85
N ARG A 223 11.98 -8.44 -6.29
CA ARG A 223 11.50 -9.69 -5.72
C ARG A 223 12.03 -9.84 -4.31
N LYS A 224 11.15 -10.24 -3.40
CA LYS A 224 11.50 -10.55 -2.02
C LYS A 224 10.73 -11.77 -1.55
N GLN A 225 11.42 -12.64 -0.82
CA GLN A 225 10.81 -13.75 -0.09
C GLN A 225 11.34 -13.75 1.34
N ILE A 226 10.44 -13.93 2.30
CA ILE A 226 10.79 -14.17 3.68
C ILE A 226 10.14 -15.50 4.07
N ASN A 227 10.95 -16.43 4.60
CA ASN A 227 10.48 -17.65 5.22
C ASN A 227 10.67 -17.51 6.73
N SER A 228 9.64 -17.79 7.50
CA SER A 228 9.65 -17.63 8.94
C SER A 228 9.18 -18.91 9.62
N VAL A 229 9.83 -19.24 10.73
CA VAL A 229 9.37 -20.27 11.67
C VAL A 229 9.35 -19.64 13.06
N TYR A 230 8.30 -19.89 13.81
CA TYR A 230 8.16 -19.30 15.14
C TYR A 230 7.37 -20.19 16.07
N GLY A 231 7.67 -20.03 17.35
CA GLY A 231 6.95 -20.67 18.44
C GLY A 231 6.69 -19.69 19.57
N ALA A 232 5.57 -19.87 20.25
CA ALA A 232 5.22 -19.14 21.45
C ALA A 232 4.64 -20.08 22.48
N VAL A 233 4.97 -19.85 23.74
CA VAL A 233 4.42 -20.56 24.88
C VAL A 233 3.98 -19.55 25.93
N ASN A 234 2.77 -19.69 26.42
CA ASN A 234 2.24 -18.94 27.53
C ASN A 234 1.82 -19.93 28.64
N VAL A 235 2.29 -19.70 29.86
CA VAL A 235 1.93 -20.46 31.05
C VAL A 235 1.33 -19.53 32.08
N GLY A 236 0.08 -19.77 32.46
CA GLY A 236 -0.61 -19.11 33.56
C GLY A 236 -0.66 -20.00 34.78
N TRP A 237 -0.47 -19.47 35.98
CA TRP A 237 -0.63 -20.17 37.23
C TRP A 237 -1.57 -19.41 38.17
N LYS A 238 -2.62 -20.12 38.65
CA LYS A 238 -3.63 -19.62 39.57
C LYS A 238 -4.24 -18.25 39.16
N ARG A 239 -4.24 -17.91 37.89
CA ARG A 239 -4.62 -16.58 37.35
C ARG A 239 -3.80 -15.41 37.92
N MET A 240 -2.70 -15.70 38.61
CA MET A 240 -1.84 -14.73 39.27
C MET A 240 -0.53 -14.51 38.52
N LEU A 241 0.14 -15.56 38.11
CA LEU A 241 1.42 -15.48 37.44
C LEU A 241 1.28 -15.95 35.99
N TYR A 242 1.80 -15.15 35.08
CA TYR A 242 1.86 -15.48 33.65
C TYR A 242 3.28 -15.32 33.15
N LEU A 243 3.76 -16.30 32.41
CA LEU A 243 5.05 -16.30 31.75
C LEU A 243 4.84 -16.54 30.25
N ASP A 244 5.42 -15.67 29.43
CA ASP A 244 5.39 -15.77 27.99
C ASP A 244 6.80 -15.92 27.46
N ALA A 245 7.00 -16.84 26.53
CA ALA A 245 8.24 -16.98 25.77
C ALA A 245 7.93 -17.11 24.30
N THR A 246 8.65 -16.38 23.46
CA THR A 246 8.54 -16.47 22.01
C THR A 246 9.91 -16.62 21.38
N LEU A 247 9.96 -17.37 20.30
CA LEU A 247 11.14 -17.49 19.45
C LEU A 247 10.71 -17.45 18.00
N ARG A 248 11.34 -16.57 17.21
CA ARG A 248 11.09 -16.44 15.78
C ARG A 248 12.40 -16.44 15.00
N GLY A 249 12.46 -17.21 13.93
CA GLY A 249 13.54 -17.19 12.95
C GLY A 249 12.99 -16.72 11.59
N ASP A 250 13.61 -15.71 11.01
CA ASP A 250 13.27 -15.16 9.69
C ASP A 250 14.46 -15.29 8.74
N GLN A 251 14.23 -15.92 7.58
CA GLN A 251 15.19 -15.98 6.49
C GLN A 251 14.72 -15.08 5.35
N SER A 252 15.53 -14.08 4.98
CA SER A 252 15.20 -13.11 3.93
C SER A 252 16.07 -13.30 2.68
N SER A 253 15.43 -13.35 1.51
CA SER A 253 16.13 -13.41 0.21
C SER A 253 16.86 -12.12 -0.19
N THR A 254 16.66 -11.03 0.55
CA THR A 254 17.31 -9.73 0.29
C THR A 254 18.64 -9.57 1.02
N LEU A 255 19.02 -10.56 1.81
CA LEU A 255 20.26 -10.58 2.56
C LEU A 255 21.27 -11.56 1.93
N PRO A 256 22.59 -11.36 2.15
CA PRO A 256 23.62 -12.23 1.60
C PRO A 256 23.44 -13.68 2.00
N THR A 257 23.66 -14.59 1.06
CA THR A 257 23.66 -16.04 1.32
C THR A 257 24.68 -16.38 2.41
N GLY A 258 24.27 -17.13 3.42
CA GLY A 258 25.09 -17.47 4.59
C GLY A 258 24.91 -16.55 5.79
N ASN A 259 24.31 -15.35 5.62
CA ASN A 259 23.95 -14.43 6.71
C ASN A 259 22.56 -13.81 6.47
N ASN A 260 21.59 -14.66 6.15
CA ASN A 260 20.25 -14.24 5.75
C ASN A 260 19.16 -14.72 6.73
N MET A 261 19.55 -15.29 7.87
CA MET A 261 18.65 -15.77 8.93
C MET A 261 18.91 -15.00 10.23
N TYR A 262 17.84 -14.51 10.82
CA TYR A 262 17.87 -13.80 12.09
C TYR A 262 16.88 -14.44 13.06
N VAL A 263 17.27 -14.49 14.34
CA VAL A 263 16.48 -15.10 15.40
C VAL A 263 16.12 -14.03 16.42
N TYR A 264 14.86 -14.02 16.82
CA TYR A 264 14.28 -13.03 17.74
C TYR A 264 13.66 -13.74 18.93
N PRO A 265 14.35 -13.89 20.07
CA PRO A 265 13.76 -14.34 21.30
C PRO A 265 13.05 -13.21 22.03
N SER A 266 11.95 -13.52 22.72
CA SER A 266 11.27 -12.61 23.64
C SER A 266 10.78 -13.39 24.84
N PHE A 267 10.91 -12.77 26.03
CA PHE A 267 10.40 -13.28 27.29
C PHE A 267 9.65 -12.18 28.02
N SER A 268 8.51 -12.49 28.59
CA SER A 268 7.80 -11.57 29.45
C SER A 268 7.17 -12.31 30.65
N GLY A 269 7.03 -11.59 31.74
CA GLY A 269 6.37 -12.07 32.95
C GLY A 269 5.33 -11.07 33.43
N SER A 270 4.23 -11.54 33.98
CA SER A 270 3.28 -10.69 34.65
C SER A 270 2.71 -11.32 35.91
N PHE A 271 2.54 -10.48 36.91
CA PHE A 271 2.04 -10.88 38.22
C PHE A 271 0.83 -10.04 38.62
N VAL A 272 -0.31 -10.70 38.81
CA VAL A 272 -1.58 -10.10 39.27
C VAL A 272 -1.62 -10.25 40.78
N PHE A 273 -1.07 -9.28 41.48
CA PHE A 273 -0.94 -9.33 42.94
C PHE A 273 -2.27 -9.10 43.68
N SER A 274 -3.27 -8.55 43.04
CA SER A 274 -4.61 -8.40 43.58
C SER A 274 -5.30 -9.75 43.89
N GLU A 275 -4.89 -10.83 43.24
CA GLU A 275 -5.39 -12.18 43.54
C GLU A 275 -4.85 -12.74 44.86
N LEU A 276 -3.67 -12.26 45.34
CA LEU A 276 -3.11 -12.62 46.63
C LEU A 276 -3.68 -11.86 47.79
N THR A 277 -3.97 -10.58 47.55
CA THR A 277 -4.42 -9.68 48.59
C THR A 277 -5.91 -9.46 48.37
N LYS A 278 -6.75 -9.99 49.24
CA LYS A 278 -8.20 -9.70 49.28
C LYS A 278 -8.49 -8.25 49.67
N LEU A 279 -7.79 -7.31 49.03
CA LEU A 279 -7.97 -5.86 49.17
C LEU A 279 -9.17 -5.36 48.34
N GLY A 280 -10.17 -6.23 48.13
CA GLY A 280 -11.22 -6.14 47.12
C GLY A 280 -11.89 -4.79 46.93
N ASP A 281 -12.12 -4.04 47.99
CA ASP A 281 -12.79 -2.75 47.88
C ASP A 281 -11.84 -1.56 47.67
N LEU A 282 -10.57 -1.70 48.08
CA LEU A 282 -9.55 -0.65 47.94
C LEU A 282 -8.73 -0.75 46.66
N LEU A 283 -8.50 -1.98 46.16
CA LEU A 283 -7.72 -2.24 44.93
C LEU A 283 -8.32 -3.45 44.20
N PRO A 284 -9.34 -3.25 43.39
CA PRO A 284 -10.04 -4.35 42.69
C PRO A 284 -9.17 -5.09 41.67
N TYR A 285 -8.14 -4.43 41.14
CA TYR A 285 -7.20 -5.03 40.19
C TYR A 285 -5.82 -4.40 40.25
N GLY A 286 -4.78 -5.19 40.48
CA GLY A 286 -3.38 -4.76 40.43
C GLY A 286 -2.50 -5.78 39.72
N LYS A 287 -1.75 -5.34 38.69
CA LYS A 287 -0.87 -6.16 37.86
C LYS A 287 0.45 -5.47 37.63
N VAL A 288 1.55 -6.19 37.78
CA VAL A 288 2.90 -5.79 37.36
C VAL A 288 3.32 -6.60 36.15
N ARG A 289 3.98 -5.99 35.20
CA ARG A 289 4.55 -6.63 34.01
C ARG A 289 6.02 -6.27 33.87
N MET A 290 6.80 -7.23 33.39
CA MET A 290 8.21 -7.08 33.02
C MET A 290 8.47 -7.73 31.68
#